data_9eb310be0a619ed3bad0a0536e091a4d
#
_entry.id   9eb310be0a619ed3bad0a0536e091a4d
#
_cell.length_a   1.000
_cell.length_b   1.000
_cell.length_c   1.000
_cell.angle_alpha   90.00
_cell.angle_beta   90.00
_cell.angle_gamma   90.00
#
_symmetry.space_group_name_H-M   'P 1'
#
loop_
_entity.id
_entity.type
_entity.pdbx_description
1 polymer ?
#
loop_
_entity_poly.entity_id
_entity_poly.type
_entity_poly.pdbx_seq_one_letter_code
_entity_poly.pdbx_strand_id
1 'polypeptide(L)'
;MSSFSIALSGLTADSSALDVVGNNMANLNTTGYKDSTVSFYDLLQQSVAGGSTQIGGGVSAPQTERIFTQGSIQSTGGNFDAAINGNGFFVVQNPDGNTQYTLSLIHI
;
A
#
# COMPACT_ATOMS: atom_id res chain seq x y z
N MET A 1 4.48 -28.89 -7.04
CA MET A 1 3.43 -27.93 -7.35
C MET A 1 3.17 -27.94 -8.83
N SER A 2 1.91 -27.98 -9.24
CA SER A 2 1.59 -27.92 -10.66
C SER A 2 1.87 -26.51 -11.23
N SER A 3 2.19 -26.45 -12.52
CA SER A 3 2.38 -25.18 -13.21
C SER A 3 1.13 -24.30 -13.16
N PHE A 4 -0.04 -24.91 -13.02
CA PHE A 4 -1.29 -24.17 -12.84
C PHE A 4 -1.31 -23.38 -11.52
N SER A 5 -0.82 -23.97 -10.43
CA SER A 5 -0.76 -23.28 -9.13
C SER A 5 0.20 -22.10 -9.17
N ILE A 6 1.32 -22.23 -9.88
CA ILE A 6 2.29 -21.15 -10.07
C ILE A 6 1.66 -20.01 -10.85
N ALA A 7 0.97 -20.32 -11.94
CA ALA A 7 0.28 -19.31 -12.75
C ALA A 7 -0.83 -18.62 -11.95
N LEU A 8 -1.56 -19.37 -11.14
CA LEU A 8 -2.61 -18.80 -10.29
C LEU A 8 -2.04 -17.84 -9.25
N SER A 9 -0.90 -18.17 -8.66
CA SER A 9 -0.24 -17.24 -7.70
C SER A 9 0.15 -15.92 -8.37
N GLY A 10 0.67 -15.98 -9.60
CA GLY A 10 0.99 -14.80 -10.38
C GLY A 10 -0.23 -13.95 -10.71
N LEU A 11 -1.33 -14.57 -11.11
CA LEU A 11 -2.59 -13.87 -11.39
C LEU A 11 -3.17 -13.22 -10.13
N THR A 12 -3.10 -13.88 -9.00
CA THR A 12 -3.55 -13.34 -7.72
C THR A 12 -2.71 -12.13 -7.33
N ALA A 13 -1.39 -12.19 -7.53
CA ALA A 13 -0.50 -11.07 -7.27
C ALA A 13 -0.82 -9.88 -8.16
N ASP A 14 -1.05 -10.11 -9.46
CA ASP A 14 -1.41 -9.03 -10.39
C ASP A 14 -2.75 -8.41 -10.03
N SER A 15 -3.72 -9.21 -9.60
CA SER A 15 -5.02 -8.72 -9.14
C SER A 15 -4.88 -7.80 -7.93
N SER A 16 -4.03 -8.18 -6.98
CA SER A 16 -3.75 -7.34 -5.81
C SER A 16 -3.07 -6.02 -6.19
N ALA A 17 -2.14 -6.07 -7.15
CA ALA A 17 -1.49 -4.86 -7.67
C ALA A 17 -2.50 -3.93 -8.33
N LEU A 18 -3.44 -4.47 -9.11
CA LEU A 18 -4.50 -3.68 -9.73
C LEU A 18 -5.42 -3.03 -8.69
N ASP A 19 -5.73 -3.73 -7.60
CA ASP A 19 -6.53 -3.18 -6.52
C ASP A 19 -5.85 -1.98 -5.87
N VAL A 20 -4.55 -2.07 -5.64
CA VAL A 20 -3.76 -0.98 -5.05
C VAL A 20 -3.70 0.21 -6.01
N VAL A 21 -3.41 -0.02 -7.29
CA VAL A 21 -3.39 1.03 -8.31
C VAL A 21 -4.77 1.70 -8.43
N GLY A 22 -5.83 0.90 -8.45
CA GLY A 22 -7.20 1.42 -8.51
C GLY A 22 -7.53 2.29 -7.30
N ASN A 23 -7.13 1.88 -6.12
CA ASN A 23 -7.33 2.66 -4.90
C ASN A 23 -6.52 3.95 -4.92
N ASN A 24 -5.27 3.91 -5.35
CA ASN A 24 -4.44 5.11 -5.53
C ASN A 24 -5.09 6.08 -6.52
N MET A 25 -5.59 5.56 -7.64
CA MET A 25 -6.22 6.36 -8.69
C MET A 25 -7.53 6.98 -8.20
N ALA A 26 -8.33 6.24 -7.43
CA ALA A 26 -9.58 6.75 -6.86
C ALA A 26 -9.33 7.89 -5.87
N ASN A 27 -8.15 7.97 -5.28
CA ASN A 27 -7.80 8.96 -4.27
C ASN A 27 -6.85 10.05 -4.79
N LEU A 28 -6.76 10.23 -6.11
CA LEU A 28 -5.89 11.26 -6.71
C LEU A 28 -6.15 12.65 -6.18
N ASN A 29 -7.41 12.96 -5.88
CA ASN A 29 -7.82 14.27 -5.39
C ASN A 29 -8.17 14.27 -3.91
N THR A 30 -7.85 13.20 -3.20
CA THR A 30 -8.10 13.11 -1.77
C THR A 30 -7.00 13.80 -1.01
N THR A 31 -7.38 14.79 -0.19
CA THR A 31 -6.44 15.54 0.64
C THR A 31 -5.82 14.65 1.70
N GLY A 32 -4.50 14.71 1.84
CA GLY A 32 -3.78 13.92 2.84
C GLY A 32 -3.64 12.45 2.51
N TYR A 33 -3.99 12.04 1.29
CA TYR A 33 -3.83 10.65 0.89
C TYR A 33 -2.36 10.32 0.65
N LYS A 34 -1.95 9.19 1.17
CA LYS A 34 -0.62 8.61 0.91
C LYS A 34 -0.81 7.35 0.08
N ASP A 35 -0.17 7.30 -1.08
CA ASP A 35 -0.30 6.17 -1.98
C ASP A 35 0.36 4.91 -1.40
N SER A 36 -0.06 3.79 -1.91
CA SER A 36 0.47 2.49 -1.52
C SER A 36 1.17 1.86 -2.70
N THR A 37 2.17 1.07 -2.41
CA THR A 37 2.87 0.26 -3.39
C THR A 37 2.80 -1.21 -2.99
N VAL A 38 2.94 -2.09 -3.95
CA VAL A 38 2.88 -3.53 -3.72
C VAL A 38 4.24 -4.12 -4.05
N SER A 39 4.73 -4.94 -3.15
CA SER A 39 5.97 -5.71 -3.34
C SER A 39 5.66 -7.19 -3.42
N PHE A 40 6.32 -7.85 -4.34
CA PHE A 40 6.22 -9.29 -4.53
C PHE A 40 7.60 -9.91 -4.41
N TYR A 41 7.62 -11.13 -3.94
CA TYR A 41 8.84 -11.92 -3.91
C TYR A 41 8.60 -13.23 -4.63
N ASP A 42 9.52 -13.60 -5.50
CA ASP A 42 9.51 -14.89 -6.14
C ASP A 42 9.80 -15.97 -5.10
N LEU A 43 8.97 -17.01 -5.09
CA LEU A 43 9.23 -18.18 -4.28
C LEU A 43 10.17 -19.11 -5.04
N LEU A 44 11.37 -19.30 -4.48
CA LEU A 44 12.32 -20.24 -5.03
C LEU A 44 11.94 -21.64 -4.57
N GLN A 45 11.73 -22.53 -5.52
CA GLN A 45 11.56 -23.93 -5.18
C GLN A 45 12.91 -24.54 -4.85
N GLN A 46 13.04 -25.10 -3.66
CA GLN A 46 14.25 -25.81 -3.30
C GLN A 46 14.40 -27.03 -4.17
N SER A 47 15.57 -27.17 -4.76
CA SER A 47 15.94 -28.37 -5.49
C SER A 47 15.88 -29.58 -4.54
N VAL A 48 14.94 -30.46 -4.76
CA VAL A 48 14.93 -31.73 -4.09
C VAL A 48 16.12 -32.56 -4.63
N ALA A 49 16.86 -33.16 -3.74
CA ALA A 49 18.09 -33.84 -4.02
C ALA A 49 18.10 -34.60 -5.36
N GLY A 50 18.95 -34.18 -6.29
CA GLY A 50 19.21 -34.87 -7.55
C GLY A 50 18.52 -34.30 -8.78
N GLY A 51 17.69 -33.27 -8.62
CA GLY A 51 17.04 -32.60 -9.78
C GLY A 51 17.89 -31.47 -10.32
N SER A 52 18.18 -31.50 -11.61
CA SER A 52 18.92 -30.43 -12.28
C SER A 52 18.03 -29.26 -12.74
N THR A 53 16.72 -29.42 -12.61
CA THR A 53 15.78 -28.42 -13.11
C THR A 53 15.10 -27.72 -11.94
N GLN A 54 15.34 -26.43 -11.80
CA GLN A 54 14.61 -25.61 -10.84
C GLN A 54 13.41 -24.98 -11.54
N ILE A 55 12.22 -25.32 -11.06
CA ILE A 55 10.99 -24.64 -11.46
C ILE A 55 10.65 -23.63 -10.38
N GLY A 56 10.30 -22.40 -10.78
CA GLY A 56 9.89 -21.39 -9.84
C GLY A 56 8.71 -21.83 -8.97
N GLY A 57 8.73 -21.52 -7.68
CA GLY A 57 7.67 -21.87 -6.74
C GLY A 57 6.46 -20.93 -6.79
N GLY A 58 6.43 -19.96 -7.73
CA GLY A 58 5.39 -18.97 -7.83
C GLY A 58 5.78 -17.67 -7.14
N VAL A 59 4.79 -16.87 -6.79
CA VAL A 59 4.96 -15.55 -6.18
C VAL A 59 4.42 -15.60 -4.77
N SER A 60 5.13 -14.99 -3.83
CA SER A 60 4.67 -14.87 -2.45
C SER A 60 3.45 -13.96 -2.36
N ALA A 61 2.74 -14.04 -1.25
CA ALA A 61 1.62 -13.14 -1.00
C ALA A 61 2.07 -11.68 -1.11
N PRO A 62 1.32 -10.84 -1.84
CA PRO A 62 1.69 -9.45 -2.01
C PRO A 62 1.65 -8.71 -0.68
N GLN A 63 2.65 -7.87 -0.45
CA GLN A 63 2.68 -6.99 0.69
C GLN A 63 2.47 -5.56 0.23
N THR A 64 1.52 -4.90 0.86
CA THR A 64 1.22 -3.50 0.57
C THR A 64 1.92 -2.61 1.58
N GLU A 65 2.67 -1.64 1.08
CA GLU A 65 3.39 -0.69 1.89
C GLU A 65 2.91 0.72 1.54
N ARG A 66 2.68 1.53 2.57
CA ARG A 66 2.25 2.91 2.37
C ARG A 66 3.47 3.83 2.27
N ILE A 67 3.44 4.71 1.29
CA ILE A 67 4.51 5.67 1.02
C ILE A 67 4.13 7.00 1.66
N PHE A 68 5.02 7.55 2.50
CA PHE A 68 4.77 8.80 3.21
C PHE A 68 5.56 9.99 2.64
N THR A 69 5.82 10.00 1.34
CA THR A 69 6.49 11.13 0.70
C THR A 69 5.60 12.37 0.75
N GLN A 70 6.24 13.53 0.90
CA GLN A 70 5.55 14.81 0.98
C GLN A 70 4.93 15.16 -0.38
N GLY A 71 3.64 15.47 -0.38
CA GLY A 71 2.95 15.99 -1.55
C GLY A 71 3.01 17.50 -1.61
N SER A 72 2.41 18.07 -2.66
CA SER A 72 2.30 19.50 -2.82
C SER A 72 1.35 20.09 -1.78
N ILE A 73 1.74 21.21 -1.19
CA ILE A 73 0.90 21.96 -0.27
C ILE A 73 0.07 22.96 -1.08
N GLN A 74 -1.23 22.90 -0.92
CA GLN A 74 -2.17 23.76 -1.62
C GLN A 74 -2.86 24.69 -0.64
N SER A 75 -2.94 25.98 -0.97
CA SER A 75 -3.68 26.96 -0.18
C SER A 75 -5.17 26.90 -0.53
N THR A 76 -6.00 26.72 0.48
CA THR A 76 -7.46 26.60 0.30
C THR A 76 -8.21 27.82 0.81
N GLY A 77 -7.56 28.67 1.63
CA GLY A 77 -8.20 29.82 2.26
C GLY A 77 -9.15 29.49 3.42
N GLY A 78 -9.30 28.22 3.77
CA GLY A 78 -10.12 27.79 4.90
C GLY A 78 -9.44 28.08 6.25
N ASN A 79 -10.23 28.55 7.24
CA ASN A 79 -9.69 28.95 8.53
C ASN A 79 -9.15 27.78 9.35
N PHE A 80 -9.68 26.58 9.12
CA PHE A 80 -9.29 25.38 9.88
C PHE A 80 -8.49 24.39 9.05
N ASP A 81 -8.16 24.75 7.81
CA ASP A 81 -7.37 23.91 6.96
C ASP A 81 -5.89 24.05 7.33
N ALA A 82 -5.24 22.94 7.54
CA ALA A 82 -3.83 22.91 7.88
C ALA A 82 -3.13 21.76 7.18
N ALA A 83 -1.88 21.96 6.80
CA ALA A 83 -1.07 20.94 6.16
C ALA A 83 0.23 20.75 6.93
N ILE A 84 0.67 19.49 7.01
CA ILE A 84 1.95 19.15 7.63
C ILE A 84 3.04 19.22 6.57
N ASN A 85 4.05 20.03 6.81
CA ASN A 85 5.24 20.07 5.97
C ASN A 85 6.34 19.25 6.63
N GLY A 86 6.59 18.07 6.05
CA GLY A 86 7.53 17.12 6.60
C GLY A 86 6.85 15.85 7.10
N ASN A 87 7.53 15.14 7.98
CA ASN A 87 7.03 13.89 8.55
C ASN A 87 6.21 14.14 9.80
N GLY A 88 5.05 13.53 9.89
CA GLY A 88 4.21 13.61 11.07
C GLY A 88 2.74 13.46 10.76
N PHE A 89 1.93 13.48 11.81
CA PHE A 89 0.49 13.34 11.74
C PHE A 89 -0.17 14.33 12.70
N PHE A 90 -1.41 14.70 12.41
CA PHE A 90 -2.24 15.39 13.38
C PHE A 90 -2.72 14.41 14.44
N VAL A 91 -2.70 14.87 15.69
CA VAL A 91 -3.20 14.10 16.82
C VAL A 91 -4.62 14.56 17.13
N VAL A 92 -5.57 13.64 17.11
CA VAL A 92 -6.97 13.92 17.43
C VAL A 92 -7.37 13.07 18.62
N GLN A 93 -7.98 13.69 19.61
CA GLN A 93 -8.48 13.01 20.79
C GLN A 93 -10.00 12.93 20.73
N ASN A 94 -10.53 11.71 20.85
CA ASN A 94 -11.97 11.50 20.94
C ASN A 94 -12.49 11.90 22.32
N PRO A 95 -13.80 12.22 22.44
CA PRO A 95 -14.40 12.49 23.74
C PRO A 95 -14.22 11.33 24.74
N ASP A 96 -14.04 10.11 24.24
CA ASP A 96 -13.80 8.91 25.05
C ASP A 96 -12.37 8.81 25.60
N GLY A 97 -11.50 9.76 25.26
CA GLY A 97 -10.09 9.79 25.69
C GLY A 97 -9.12 9.04 24.79
N ASN A 98 -9.60 8.42 23.70
CA ASN A 98 -8.75 7.72 22.76
C ASN A 98 -8.03 8.71 21.83
N THR A 99 -6.72 8.49 21.63
CA THR A 99 -5.91 9.30 20.72
C THR A 99 -5.88 8.64 19.36
N GLN A 100 -6.15 9.42 18.32
CA GLN A 100 -6.08 8.98 16.93
C GLN A 100 -5.18 9.90 16.13
N TYR A 101 -4.62 9.38 15.05
CA TYR A 101 -3.74 10.13 14.16
C TYR A 101 -4.39 10.27 12.78
N THR A 102 -4.28 11.45 12.20
CA THR A 102 -4.84 11.73 10.87
C THR A 102 -3.90 12.65 10.08
N LEU A 103 -4.00 12.60 8.76
CA LEU A 103 -3.27 13.49 7.87
C LEU A 103 -4.16 14.62 7.31
N SER A 104 -5.45 14.60 7.60
CA SER A 104 -6.40 15.61 7.12
C SER A 104 -7.35 16.03 8.23
N LEU A 105 -7.57 17.34 8.35
CA LEU A 105 -8.54 17.91 9.28
C LEU A 105 -9.87 18.27 8.61
N ILE A 106 -9.98 18.07 7.30
CA ILE A 106 -11.15 18.50 6.53
C ILE A 106 -12.36 17.60 6.77
N HIS A 107 -12.14 16.34 7.06
CA HIS A 107 -13.17 15.31 7.21
C HIS A 107 -13.18 14.68 8.61
N ILE A 108 -13.17 15.48 9.60
CA ILE A 108 -13.26 14.99 10.99
C ILE A 108 -14.73 14.82 11.39
#